data_8a7319a90eaa0110e4054a1ac6ac576a
#
_entry.id   8a7319a90eaa0110e4054a1ac6ac576a
#
_cell.length_a   1.000
_cell.length_b   1.000
_cell.length_c   1.000
_cell.angle_alpha   90.00
_cell.angle_beta   90.00
_cell.angle_gamma   90.00
#
_symmetry.space_group_name_H-M   'P 1'
#
loop_
_entity.id
_entity.type
_entity.pdbx_description
1 polymer ?
#
loop_
_entity_poly.entity_id
_entity_poly.type
_entity_poly.pdbx_seq_one_letter_code
_entity_poly.pdbx_strand_id
1 'polypeptide(L)'
;VAHSQQSYPVGHLSTMYVLGLQPGDMHLNVSSPGWAKHAYSCVFAPWNAGASVFIANQPRFHARGMLDAIAANDVTTICAPPTVWRMFVQEELASVKTALREVCSAGEPLNPEVIEQVRAAWGVTVRDFYGQTETTTQVGNPPGLPLKPGSMGKPMPGFRIRLLDADGHDAADGEVCIALDPPPTGLMLGYQADDGTTPPMAGDVYRTGDVASRDTNGYYTYVGRADDVFKAADYRISPFELESILIEHASVAEAAVVPAPDKMRTSVPKAYVTLALGWAADRETALAIFRHVRAGTAPYKRVRRIEFAELPKTISGKIRRVELRGTEMQRARSGERGEEFREEDFPELREERR
;
A
#
# COMPACT_ATOMS: atom_id res chain seq x y z
N VAL A 1 -3.80 -15.91 13.11
CA VAL A 1 -3.42 -16.63 11.88
C VAL A 1 -2.56 -17.83 12.26
N ALA A 2 -2.96 -19.03 11.88
CA ALA A 2 -2.23 -20.26 12.15
C ALA A 2 -1.51 -20.75 10.89
N HIS A 3 -0.20 -20.96 10.98
CA HIS A 3 0.62 -21.53 9.92
C HIS A 3 1.23 -22.86 10.34
N SER A 4 1.45 -23.72 9.37
CA SER A 4 2.21 -24.97 9.61
C SER A 4 3.71 -24.70 9.58
N GLN A 5 4.50 -25.66 10.08
CA GLN A 5 5.97 -25.66 9.95
C GLN A 5 6.44 -25.72 8.48
N GLN A 6 5.54 -26.01 7.55
CA GLN A 6 5.82 -26.00 6.12
C GLN A 6 5.38 -24.70 5.46
N SER A 7 4.20 -24.16 5.82
CA SER A 7 3.60 -23.05 5.08
C SER A 7 4.44 -21.76 5.15
N TYR A 8 5.07 -21.47 6.29
CA TYR A 8 5.96 -20.30 6.37
C TYR A 8 7.34 -20.57 5.79
N PRO A 9 8.13 -21.56 6.24
CA PRO A 9 9.46 -21.77 5.69
C PRO A 9 9.47 -21.99 4.17
N VAL A 10 8.64 -22.91 3.66
CA VAL A 10 8.58 -23.22 2.23
C VAL A 10 7.78 -22.17 1.46
N GLY A 11 6.67 -21.66 2.01
CA GLY A 11 5.89 -20.62 1.36
C GLY A 11 6.67 -19.33 1.10
N HIS A 12 7.65 -19.02 1.95
CA HIS A 12 8.52 -17.85 1.77
C HIS A 12 9.60 -18.02 0.68
N LEU A 13 9.66 -19.15 -0.03
CA LEU A 13 10.39 -19.24 -1.30
C LEU A 13 9.81 -18.25 -2.32
N SER A 14 8.51 -17.98 -2.31
CA SER A 14 7.90 -16.92 -3.14
C SER A 14 8.42 -15.53 -2.77
N THR A 15 8.58 -15.25 -1.47
CA THR A 15 9.15 -13.99 -0.98
C THR A 15 10.65 -13.89 -1.32
N MET A 16 11.42 -14.95 -1.12
CA MET A 16 12.82 -14.99 -1.53
C MET A 16 13.00 -14.68 -3.01
N TYR A 17 12.15 -15.26 -3.86
CA TYR A 17 12.17 -15.06 -5.30
C TYR A 17 11.84 -13.64 -5.70
N VAL A 18 10.77 -13.04 -5.12
CA VAL A 18 10.39 -11.65 -5.42
C VAL A 18 11.44 -10.65 -4.93
N LEU A 19 12.03 -10.89 -3.77
CA LEU A 19 13.13 -10.06 -3.25
C LEU A 19 14.42 -10.19 -4.09
N GLY A 20 14.55 -11.26 -4.86
CA GLY A 20 15.72 -11.53 -5.67
C GLY A 20 16.96 -11.87 -4.82
N LEU A 21 16.76 -12.50 -3.66
CA LEU A 21 17.82 -12.83 -2.73
C LEU A 21 18.70 -13.95 -3.27
N GLN A 22 20.01 -13.83 -3.02
CA GLN A 22 21.02 -14.75 -3.42
C GLN A 22 21.97 -15.09 -2.25
N PRO A 23 22.67 -16.24 -2.30
CA PRO A 23 23.71 -16.52 -1.32
C PRO A 23 24.76 -15.40 -1.30
N GLY A 24 25.14 -14.97 -0.10
CA GLY A 24 26.11 -13.90 0.11
C GLY A 24 25.54 -12.49 0.13
N ASP A 25 24.24 -12.29 -0.14
CA ASP A 25 23.60 -10.99 0.06
C ASP A 25 23.64 -10.54 1.53
N MET A 26 23.77 -9.24 1.73
CA MET A 26 23.47 -8.55 2.98
C MET A 26 22.09 -7.91 2.87
N HIS A 27 21.09 -8.51 3.50
CA HIS A 27 19.69 -8.08 3.40
C HIS A 27 19.24 -7.23 4.59
N LEU A 28 18.68 -6.06 4.29
CA LEU A 28 18.00 -5.20 5.27
C LEU A 28 16.48 -5.25 5.05
N ASN A 29 15.73 -5.53 6.11
CA ASN A 29 14.29 -5.33 6.12
C ASN A 29 13.90 -4.24 7.13
N VAL A 30 13.27 -3.17 6.66
CA VAL A 30 12.76 -2.10 7.53
C VAL A 30 11.35 -2.47 7.99
N SER A 31 11.28 -3.14 9.12
CA SER A 31 10.03 -3.56 9.75
C SER A 31 10.30 -3.96 11.20
N SER A 32 9.34 -3.70 12.09
CA SER A 32 9.47 -4.12 13.50
C SER A 32 9.17 -5.62 13.69
N PRO A 33 9.82 -6.28 14.65
CA PRO A 33 9.41 -7.59 15.14
C PRO A 33 7.92 -7.59 15.54
N GLY A 34 7.23 -8.72 15.34
CA GLY A 34 5.78 -8.82 15.57
C GLY A 34 4.91 -8.60 14.34
N TRP A 35 5.50 -8.13 13.25
CA TRP A 35 4.85 -8.05 11.94
C TRP A 35 5.20 -9.25 11.09
N ALA A 36 4.22 -9.78 10.35
CA ALA A 36 4.49 -10.85 9.40
C ALA A 36 5.58 -10.45 8.39
N LYS A 37 5.59 -9.18 7.94
CA LYS A 37 6.63 -8.65 7.06
C LYS A 37 8.04 -8.84 7.66
N HIS A 38 8.21 -8.64 8.96
CA HIS A 38 9.48 -8.90 9.62
C HIS A 38 9.85 -10.39 9.54
N ALA A 39 8.91 -11.28 9.86
CA ALA A 39 9.16 -12.72 9.81
C ALA A 39 9.58 -13.17 8.41
N TYR A 40 8.84 -12.82 7.38
CA TYR A 40 9.12 -13.31 6.03
C TYR A 40 10.33 -12.62 5.37
N SER A 41 10.50 -11.32 5.55
CA SER A 41 11.56 -10.56 4.87
C SER A 41 12.85 -10.48 5.68
N CYS A 42 12.83 -10.71 7.00
CA CYS A 42 14.01 -10.66 7.86
C CYS A 42 14.47 -12.04 8.34
N VAL A 43 13.63 -13.07 8.24
CA VAL A 43 13.96 -14.41 8.75
C VAL A 43 13.86 -15.45 7.63
N PHE A 44 12.64 -15.78 7.19
CA PHE A 44 12.43 -16.94 6.33
C PHE A 44 13.03 -16.77 4.92
N ALA A 45 12.76 -15.65 4.24
CA ALA A 45 13.24 -15.46 2.88
C ALA A 45 14.78 -15.35 2.80
N PRO A 46 15.46 -14.50 3.63
CA PRO A 46 16.92 -14.43 3.58
C PRO A 46 17.61 -15.73 3.98
N TRP A 47 17.10 -16.45 4.98
CA TRP A 47 17.71 -17.72 5.39
C TRP A 47 17.51 -18.81 4.36
N ASN A 48 16.36 -18.86 3.68
CA ASN A 48 16.17 -19.77 2.54
C ASN A 48 17.17 -19.49 1.40
N ALA A 49 17.57 -18.24 1.23
CA ALA A 49 18.54 -17.83 0.21
C ALA A 49 20.00 -18.05 0.64
N GLY A 50 20.28 -18.31 1.93
CA GLY A 50 21.65 -18.28 2.46
C GLY A 50 22.24 -16.86 2.52
N ALA A 51 21.38 -15.84 2.64
CA ALA A 51 21.76 -14.45 2.79
C ALA A 51 22.00 -14.09 4.27
N SER A 52 22.87 -13.11 4.50
CA SER A 52 23.06 -12.49 5.81
C SER A 52 21.97 -11.45 6.06
N VAL A 53 21.54 -11.29 7.31
CA VAL A 53 20.54 -10.29 7.71
C VAL A 53 21.23 -9.17 8.46
N PHE A 54 21.10 -7.94 7.96
CA PHE A 54 21.52 -6.73 8.64
C PHE A 54 20.37 -6.17 9.47
N ILE A 55 20.57 -6.01 10.77
CA ILE A 55 19.57 -5.47 11.71
C ILE A 55 20.05 -4.09 12.13
N ALA A 56 19.33 -3.06 11.67
CA ALA A 56 19.54 -1.68 12.10
C ALA A 56 18.63 -1.35 13.29
N ASN A 57 19.19 -1.23 14.48
CA ASN A 57 18.44 -0.84 15.67
C ASN A 57 18.39 0.68 15.79
N GLN A 58 17.25 1.27 15.46
CA GLN A 58 16.98 2.70 15.64
C GLN A 58 15.77 2.87 16.57
N PRO A 59 15.93 3.46 17.75
CA PRO A 59 14.81 3.71 18.68
C PRO A 59 13.69 4.57 18.07
N ARG A 60 14.07 5.48 17.16
CA ARG A 60 13.17 6.24 16.30
C ARG A 60 13.75 6.20 14.88
N PHE A 61 12.91 5.90 13.88
CA PHE A 61 13.35 5.88 12.50
C PHE A 61 13.86 7.26 12.07
N HIS A 62 15.05 7.28 11.46
CA HIS A 62 15.70 8.46 10.90
C HIS A 62 16.25 8.12 9.52
N ALA A 63 15.69 8.72 8.48
CA ALA A 63 15.97 8.37 7.09
C ALA A 63 17.46 8.49 6.74
N ARG A 64 18.10 9.64 7.02
CA ARG A 64 19.53 9.82 6.76
C ARG A 64 20.41 8.81 7.49
N GLY A 65 20.14 8.58 8.78
CA GLY A 65 20.92 7.61 9.56
C GLY A 65 20.74 6.16 9.03
N MET A 66 19.58 5.82 8.48
CA MET A 66 19.37 4.52 7.83
C MET A 66 20.13 4.43 6.51
N LEU A 67 20.14 5.48 5.70
CA LEU A 67 20.89 5.54 4.45
C LEU A 67 22.41 5.44 4.71
N ASP A 68 22.93 6.12 5.74
CA ASP A 68 24.32 6.02 6.15
C ASP A 68 24.66 4.59 6.62
N ALA A 69 23.77 3.92 7.35
CA ALA A 69 23.95 2.54 7.78
C ALA A 69 23.95 1.55 6.60
N ILE A 70 23.08 1.76 5.59
CA ILE A 70 23.04 0.97 4.35
C ILE A 70 24.39 1.07 3.63
N ALA A 71 24.91 2.28 3.48
CA ALA A 71 26.19 2.52 2.78
C ALA A 71 27.40 1.97 3.56
N ALA A 72 27.41 2.15 4.89
CA ALA A 72 28.54 1.73 5.73
C ALA A 72 28.67 0.22 5.92
N ASN A 73 27.61 -0.55 5.64
CA ASN A 73 27.57 -2.01 5.87
C ASN A 73 27.37 -2.81 4.58
N ASP A 74 27.63 -2.20 3.42
CA ASP A 74 27.54 -2.85 2.11
C ASP A 74 26.22 -3.64 1.92
N VAL A 75 25.10 -3.07 2.36
CA VAL A 75 23.78 -3.69 2.20
C VAL A 75 23.49 -3.84 0.72
N THR A 76 23.25 -5.08 0.27
CA THR A 76 23.03 -5.39 -1.16
C THR A 76 21.57 -5.46 -1.54
N THR A 77 20.70 -5.75 -0.57
CA THR A 77 19.27 -5.87 -0.82
C THR A 77 18.45 -5.23 0.31
N ILE A 78 17.35 -4.56 -0.03
CA ILE A 78 16.48 -3.95 0.96
C ILE A 78 15.00 -4.20 0.65
N CYS A 79 14.22 -4.47 1.71
CA CYS A 79 12.77 -4.42 1.68
C CYS A 79 12.27 -3.40 2.70
N ALA A 80 11.57 -2.37 2.23
CA ALA A 80 11.04 -1.31 3.08
C ALA A 80 9.58 -0.97 2.72
N PRO A 81 8.76 -0.48 3.66
CA PRO A 81 7.42 -0.03 3.32
C PRO A 81 7.46 1.27 2.49
N PRO A 82 6.41 1.60 1.72
CA PRO A 82 6.32 2.84 0.96
C PRO A 82 6.58 4.10 1.76
N THR A 83 6.14 4.12 3.02
CA THR A 83 6.40 5.24 3.93
C THR A 83 7.90 5.51 4.11
N VAL A 84 8.71 4.46 4.26
CA VAL A 84 10.18 4.59 4.38
C VAL A 84 10.79 5.07 3.07
N TRP A 85 10.32 4.54 1.92
CA TRP A 85 10.78 5.00 0.61
C TRP A 85 10.46 6.48 0.39
N ARG A 86 9.26 6.95 0.79
CA ARG A 86 8.91 8.38 0.76
C ARG A 86 9.84 9.23 1.63
N MET A 87 10.24 8.74 2.80
CA MET A 87 11.21 9.44 3.65
C MET A 87 12.61 9.45 3.04
N PHE A 88 13.03 8.38 2.39
CA PHE A 88 14.32 8.32 1.71
C PHE A 88 14.43 9.32 0.56
N VAL A 89 13.39 9.47 -0.26
CA VAL A 89 13.42 10.43 -1.39
C VAL A 89 13.33 11.90 -0.96
N GLN A 90 13.08 12.19 0.32
CA GLN A 90 13.24 13.54 0.88
C GLN A 90 14.71 13.86 1.20
N GLU A 91 15.57 12.85 1.25
CA GLU A 91 17.01 13.02 1.44
C GLU A 91 17.72 13.14 0.08
N GLU A 92 18.94 13.65 0.09
CA GLU A 92 19.76 13.74 -1.14
C GLU A 92 20.32 12.36 -1.51
N LEU A 93 19.49 11.49 -2.12
CA LEU A 93 19.85 10.11 -2.43
C LEU A 93 21.10 9.98 -3.29
N ALA A 94 21.32 10.88 -4.26
CA ALA A 94 22.46 10.84 -5.14
C ALA A 94 23.80 11.01 -4.40
N SER A 95 23.78 11.59 -3.20
CA SER A 95 24.97 11.72 -2.34
C SER A 95 25.35 10.42 -1.62
N VAL A 96 24.45 9.43 -1.57
CA VAL A 96 24.64 8.17 -0.85
C VAL A 96 25.08 7.07 -1.83
N LYS A 97 26.33 6.64 -1.71
CA LYS A 97 26.85 5.52 -2.49
C LYS A 97 26.41 4.20 -1.83
N THR A 98 25.70 3.38 -2.55
CA THR A 98 25.21 2.09 -2.05
C THR A 98 25.70 0.93 -2.88
N ALA A 99 25.74 -0.26 -2.26
CA ALA A 99 25.94 -1.54 -2.93
C ALA A 99 24.60 -2.23 -3.30
N LEU A 100 23.49 -1.50 -3.22
CA LEU A 100 22.15 -2.03 -3.43
C LEU A 100 21.98 -2.57 -4.86
N ARG A 101 21.61 -3.83 -4.95
CA ARG A 101 21.32 -4.56 -6.18
C ARG A 101 19.83 -4.77 -6.38
N GLU A 102 19.12 -5.08 -5.29
CA GLU A 102 17.68 -5.30 -5.29
C GLU A 102 17.00 -4.46 -4.22
N VAL A 103 16.00 -3.72 -4.63
CA VAL A 103 15.24 -2.84 -3.76
C VAL A 103 13.76 -3.12 -3.91
N CYS A 104 13.08 -3.41 -2.81
CA CYS A 104 11.68 -3.83 -2.81
C CYS A 104 10.82 -3.05 -1.84
N SER A 105 9.55 -2.95 -2.18
CA SER A 105 8.51 -2.37 -1.33
C SER A 105 7.37 -3.35 -1.11
N ALA A 106 6.78 -3.32 0.07
CA ALA A 106 5.58 -4.10 0.39
C ALA A 106 4.84 -3.55 1.60
N GLY A 107 3.56 -3.91 1.70
CA GLY A 107 2.68 -3.59 2.82
C GLY A 107 1.64 -2.53 2.49
N GLU A 108 1.93 -1.66 1.56
CA GLU A 108 1.04 -0.67 0.95
C GLU A 108 1.47 -0.49 -0.51
N PRO A 109 0.61 0.01 -1.39
CA PRO A 109 1.03 0.31 -2.77
C PRO A 109 2.09 1.42 -2.83
N LEU A 110 3.03 1.27 -3.75
CA LEU A 110 4.12 2.21 -3.95
C LEU A 110 3.80 3.22 -5.05
N ASN A 111 4.02 4.51 -4.75
CA ASN A 111 3.85 5.58 -5.73
C ASN A 111 4.91 5.47 -6.84
N PRO A 112 4.52 5.52 -8.14
CA PRO A 112 5.44 5.51 -9.27
C PRO A 112 6.53 6.60 -9.21
N GLU A 113 6.23 7.78 -8.71
CA GLU A 113 7.20 8.89 -8.57
C GLU A 113 8.38 8.48 -7.68
N VAL A 114 8.13 7.79 -6.58
CA VAL A 114 9.19 7.29 -5.69
C VAL A 114 10.10 6.29 -6.41
N ILE A 115 9.52 5.44 -7.27
CA ILE A 115 10.29 4.47 -8.08
C ILE A 115 11.26 5.21 -9.00
N GLU A 116 10.79 6.25 -9.69
CA GLU A 116 11.61 7.04 -10.62
C GLU A 116 12.73 7.80 -9.91
N GLN A 117 12.46 8.40 -8.76
CA GLN A 117 13.48 9.11 -7.98
C GLN A 117 14.59 8.17 -7.49
N VAL A 118 14.26 6.99 -6.98
CA VAL A 118 15.25 5.99 -6.57
C VAL A 118 16.06 5.50 -7.78
N ARG A 119 15.39 5.25 -8.90
CA ARG A 119 16.04 4.82 -10.14
C ARG A 119 17.02 5.88 -10.65
N ALA A 120 16.65 7.14 -10.63
CA ALA A 120 17.50 8.24 -11.06
C ALA A 120 18.74 8.38 -10.15
N ALA A 121 18.59 8.18 -8.83
CA ALA A 121 19.68 8.35 -7.88
C ALA A 121 20.65 7.16 -7.83
N TRP A 122 20.15 5.93 -7.89
CA TRP A 122 20.96 4.72 -7.64
C TRP A 122 21.02 3.74 -8.83
N GLY A 123 20.25 3.97 -9.91
CA GLY A 123 20.21 3.07 -11.06
C GLY A 123 19.45 1.77 -10.82
N VAL A 124 18.87 1.58 -9.65
CA VAL A 124 18.05 0.42 -9.28
C VAL A 124 16.57 0.79 -9.20
N THR A 125 15.69 -0.15 -9.50
CA THR A 125 14.25 0.10 -9.56
C THR A 125 13.54 -0.57 -8.39
N VAL A 126 12.77 0.20 -7.61
CA VAL A 126 11.98 -0.36 -6.50
C VAL A 126 10.87 -1.21 -7.08
N ARG A 127 10.84 -2.49 -6.68
CA ARG A 127 9.85 -3.46 -7.12
C ARG A 127 8.82 -3.69 -6.01
N ASP A 128 7.56 -3.55 -6.37
CA ASP A 128 6.46 -3.76 -5.44
C ASP A 128 5.99 -5.22 -5.48
N PHE A 129 5.46 -5.70 -4.33
CA PHE A 129 4.82 -7.00 -4.24
C PHE A 129 3.74 -7.01 -3.16
N TYR A 130 2.81 -7.94 -3.32
CA TYR A 130 1.63 -8.08 -2.50
C TYR A 130 1.55 -9.46 -1.85
N GLY A 131 1.18 -9.45 -0.60
CA GLY A 131 0.87 -10.63 0.20
C GLY A 131 0.25 -10.22 1.53
N GLN A 132 -0.16 -11.22 2.28
CA GLN A 132 -0.77 -11.05 3.59
C GLN A 132 -0.04 -11.94 4.61
N THR A 133 -0.31 -11.72 5.91
CA THR A 133 0.12 -12.65 6.97
C THR A 133 -0.35 -14.08 6.65
N GLU A 134 -1.52 -14.18 6.07
CA GLU A 134 -2.24 -15.41 5.74
C GLU A 134 -1.65 -16.17 4.56
N THR A 135 -0.87 -15.49 3.67
CA THR A 135 -0.60 -16.04 2.33
C THR A 135 0.86 -16.04 1.90
N THR A 136 1.76 -15.39 2.63
CA THR A 136 3.10 -15.04 2.13
C THR A 136 3.01 -14.12 0.90
N THR A 137 4.02 -14.07 0.02
CA THR A 137 3.96 -13.26 -1.22
C THR A 137 3.19 -14.02 -2.30
N GLN A 138 2.07 -13.47 -2.72
CA GLN A 138 1.18 -14.11 -3.70
C GLN A 138 1.21 -13.45 -5.09
N VAL A 139 1.50 -12.15 -5.16
CA VAL A 139 1.66 -11.39 -6.41
C VAL A 139 2.90 -10.51 -6.28
N GLY A 140 3.73 -10.43 -7.32
CA GLY A 140 4.97 -9.66 -7.23
C GLY A 140 5.63 -9.36 -8.56
N ASN A 141 6.64 -8.51 -8.48
CA ASN A 141 7.55 -8.15 -9.57
C ASN A 141 8.93 -8.76 -9.30
N PRO A 142 9.17 -10.06 -9.57
CA PRO A 142 10.48 -10.66 -9.39
C PRO A 142 11.52 -10.08 -10.36
N PRO A 143 12.83 -10.25 -10.07
CA PRO A 143 13.88 -9.87 -11.01
C PRO A 143 13.66 -10.51 -12.38
N GLY A 144 13.92 -9.73 -13.43
CA GLY A 144 13.74 -10.18 -14.82
C GLY A 144 12.32 -10.03 -15.38
N LEU A 145 11.31 -9.79 -14.55
CA LEU A 145 9.99 -9.40 -15.02
C LEU A 145 10.01 -7.93 -15.42
N PRO A 146 9.56 -7.55 -16.65
CA PRO A 146 9.39 -6.15 -17.01
C PRO A 146 8.50 -5.43 -16.00
N LEU A 147 9.02 -4.37 -15.39
CA LEU A 147 8.27 -3.62 -14.39
C LEU A 147 7.19 -2.76 -15.07
N LYS A 148 5.97 -2.82 -14.52
CA LYS A 148 4.90 -1.89 -14.85
C LYS A 148 4.65 -1.01 -13.62
N PRO A 149 5.04 0.29 -13.64
CA PRO A 149 4.84 1.19 -12.51
C PRO A 149 3.38 1.22 -12.05
N GLY A 150 3.16 1.23 -10.73
CA GLY A 150 1.83 1.16 -10.12
C GLY A 150 1.19 -0.23 -10.10
N SER A 151 1.85 -1.26 -10.65
CA SER A 151 1.38 -2.64 -10.59
C SER A 151 2.08 -3.43 -9.49
N MET A 152 1.33 -4.26 -8.77
CA MET A 152 1.88 -5.26 -7.83
C MET A 152 2.66 -6.39 -8.54
N GLY A 153 2.59 -6.48 -9.88
CA GLY A 153 3.22 -7.54 -10.66
C GLY A 153 2.26 -8.64 -11.09
N LYS A 154 2.76 -9.88 -11.11
CA LYS A 154 2.04 -11.08 -11.56
C LYS A 154 1.97 -12.12 -10.44
N PRO A 155 1.07 -13.11 -10.53
CA PRO A 155 1.02 -14.21 -9.57
C PRO A 155 2.37 -14.89 -9.42
N MET A 156 2.77 -15.11 -8.17
CA MET A 156 4.00 -15.82 -7.85
C MET A 156 3.84 -17.33 -8.10
N PRO A 157 4.94 -18.05 -8.37
CA PRO A 157 4.88 -19.48 -8.53
C PRO A 157 4.17 -20.18 -7.37
N GLY A 158 3.25 -21.09 -7.70
CA GLY A 158 2.43 -21.82 -6.73
C GLY A 158 1.11 -21.14 -6.36
N PHE A 159 0.90 -19.87 -6.74
CA PHE A 159 -0.36 -19.17 -6.51
C PHE A 159 -1.23 -19.09 -7.76
N ARG A 160 -2.48 -19.49 -7.62
CA ARG A 160 -3.52 -19.34 -8.65
C ARG A 160 -4.49 -18.27 -8.18
N ILE A 161 -4.32 -17.07 -8.72
CA ILE A 161 -5.11 -15.89 -8.34
C ILE A 161 -6.31 -15.76 -9.28
N ARG A 162 -7.50 -15.61 -8.67
CA ARG A 162 -8.75 -15.24 -9.34
C ARG A 162 -9.16 -13.84 -8.87
N LEU A 163 -9.76 -13.07 -9.75
CA LEU A 163 -10.49 -11.86 -9.38
C LEU A 163 -11.98 -12.17 -9.48
N LEU A 164 -12.70 -12.05 -8.38
CA LEU A 164 -14.12 -12.33 -8.34
C LEU A 164 -14.93 -11.04 -8.18
N ASP A 165 -15.95 -10.87 -9.01
CA ASP A 165 -16.91 -9.78 -8.90
C ASP A 165 -17.86 -9.98 -7.69
N ALA A 166 -18.84 -9.08 -7.55
CA ALA A 166 -19.81 -9.14 -6.45
C ALA A 166 -20.71 -10.39 -6.50
N ASP A 167 -20.90 -10.97 -7.68
CA ASP A 167 -21.71 -12.18 -7.91
C ASP A 167 -20.89 -13.46 -7.82
N GLY A 168 -19.57 -13.34 -7.61
CA GLY A 168 -18.64 -14.47 -7.47
C GLY A 168 -18.11 -15.02 -8.79
N HIS A 169 -18.30 -14.33 -9.90
CA HIS A 169 -17.79 -14.73 -11.21
C HIS A 169 -16.37 -14.16 -11.45
N ASP A 170 -15.60 -14.88 -12.27
CA ASP A 170 -14.30 -14.40 -12.71
C ASP A 170 -14.43 -13.10 -13.53
N ALA A 171 -13.63 -12.09 -13.18
CA ALA A 171 -13.64 -10.77 -13.81
C ALA A 171 -12.23 -10.22 -13.99
N ALA A 172 -12.10 -9.12 -14.74
CA ALA A 172 -10.85 -8.36 -14.83
C ALA A 172 -10.61 -7.47 -13.60
N ASP A 173 -11.71 -7.09 -12.91
CA ASP A 173 -11.72 -6.27 -11.71
C ASP A 173 -12.55 -6.96 -10.64
N GLY A 174 -11.98 -7.21 -9.47
CA GLY A 174 -12.69 -7.91 -8.41
C GLY A 174 -11.88 -8.13 -7.15
N GLU A 175 -12.46 -8.87 -6.23
CA GLU A 175 -11.75 -9.30 -5.03
C GLU A 175 -10.68 -10.31 -5.39
N VAL A 176 -9.48 -10.12 -4.85
CA VAL A 176 -8.35 -11.04 -5.02
C VAL A 176 -8.67 -12.31 -4.23
N CYS A 177 -8.76 -13.42 -4.93
CA CYS A 177 -9.03 -14.73 -4.36
C CYS A 177 -7.95 -15.73 -4.75
N ILE A 178 -7.60 -16.62 -3.83
CA ILE A 178 -6.63 -17.70 -4.07
C ILE A 178 -7.40 -19.00 -4.24
N ALA A 179 -7.19 -19.71 -5.35
CA ALA A 179 -7.80 -21.04 -5.56
C ALA A 179 -7.23 -22.07 -4.56
N LEU A 180 -8.11 -22.90 -3.99
CA LEU A 180 -7.78 -23.87 -2.94
C LEU A 180 -7.64 -25.33 -3.45
N ASP A 181 -7.75 -25.57 -4.73
CA ASP A 181 -7.61 -26.93 -5.30
C ASP A 181 -6.45 -27.01 -6.31
N PRO A 182 -5.24 -27.44 -5.92
CA PRO A 182 -4.76 -27.57 -4.53
C PRO A 182 -4.45 -26.20 -3.90
N PRO A 183 -4.50 -26.07 -2.57
CA PRO A 183 -4.11 -24.84 -1.91
C PRO A 183 -2.60 -24.61 -2.06
N PRO A 184 -2.14 -23.34 -2.19
CA PRO A 184 -0.72 -23.04 -2.23
C PRO A 184 -0.04 -23.34 -0.88
N THR A 185 1.19 -23.79 -0.92
CA THR A 185 1.96 -24.13 0.28
C THR A 185 2.07 -22.99 1.28
N GLY A 186 2.17 -21.73 0.79
CA GLY A 186 2.30 -20.54 1.63
C GLY A 186 1.02 -20.08 2.32
N LEU A 187 -0.13 -20.74 2.06
CA LEU A 187 -1.40 -20.37 2.66
C LEU A 187 -1.49 -20.85 4.11
N MET A 188 -2.10 -20.03 4.97
CA MET A 188 -2.40 -20.39 6.36
C MET A 188 -3.27 -21.65 6.47
N LEU A 189 -3.29 -22.26 7.64
CA LEU A 189 -4.24 -23.31 7.97
C LEU A 189 -5.64 -22.75 8.26
N GLY A 190 -5.72 -21.55 8.80
CA GLY A 190 -6.94 -20.84 9.17
C GLY A 190 -6.68 -19.83 10.29
N TYR A 191 -7.77 -19.26 10.80
CA TYR A 191 -7.74 -18.43 11.98
C TYR A 191 -7.99 -19.28 13.23
N GLN A 192 -7.12 -19.14 14.23
CA GLN A 192 -7.30 -19.78 15.51
C GLN A 192 -8.44 -19.09 16.27
N ALA A 193 -9.42 -19.88 16.70
CA ALA A 193 -10.53 -19.43 17.55
C ALA A 193 -10.08 -19.28 19.02
N ASP A 194 -10.91 -18.64 19.83
CA ASP A 194 -10.63 -18.42 21.26
C ASP A 194 -10.48 -19.71 22.07
N ASP A 195 -11.11 -20.79 21.62
CA ASP A 195 -10.99 -22.14 22.19
C ASP A 195 -9.71 -22.89 21.78
N GLY A 196 -8.85 -22.24 20.98
CA GLY A 196 -7.61 -22.81 20.48
C GLY A 196 -7.76 -23.69 19.23
N THR A 197 -8.97 -23.91 18.74
CA THR A 197 -9.19 -24.68 17.48
C THR A 197 -8.86 -23.82 16.26
N THR A 198 -8.51 -24.48 15.15
CA THR A 198 -8.30 -23.80 13.86
C THR A 198 -9.24 -24.46 12.84
N PRO A 199 -10.44 -23.90 12.63
CA PRO A 199 -11.36 -24.41 11.63
C PRO A 199 -10.72 -24.38 10.23
N PRO A 200 -10.89 -25.44 9.42
CA PRO A 200 -10.39 -25.46 8.05
C PRO A 200 -11.06 -24.38 7.21
N MET A 201 -10.36 -23.87 6.23
CA MET A 201 -10.93 -22.96 5.24
C MET A 201 -12.00 -23.69 4.44
N ALA A 202 -13.14 -23.03 4.24
CA ALA A 202 -14.28 -23.57 3.51
C ALA A 202 -14.33 -22.97 2.08
N GLY A 203 -14.88 -23.76 1.14
CA GLY A 203 -15.08 -23.33 -0.24
C GLY A 203 -13.88 -23.64 -1.17
N ASP A 204 -13.95 -23.14 -2.38
CA ASP A 204 -12.99 -23.36 -3.47
C ASP A 204 -11.94 -22.24 -3.59
N VAL A 205 -12.12 -21.13 -2.86
CA VAL A 205 -11.21 -19.99 -2.83
C VAL A 205 -11.03 -19.43 -1.42
N TYR A 206 -9.84 -18.95 -1.13
CA TYR A 206 -9.58 -18.03 -0.01
C TYR A 206 -9.77 -16.58 -0.49
N ARG A 207 -10.66 -15.85 0.16
CA ARG A 207 -10.95 -14.44 -0.09
C ARG A 207 -10.04 -13.55 0.73
N THR A 208 -9.26 -12.69 0.06
CA THR A 208 -8.27 -11.84 0.74
C THR A 208 -8.87 -10.59 1.37
N GLY A 209 -10.08 -10.21 0.96
CA GLY A 209 -10.67 -8.91 1.31
C GLY A 209 -10.01 -7.72 0.62
N ASP A 210 -9.10 -7.97 -0.33
CA ASP A 210 -8.45 -6.94 -1.14
C ASP A 210 -8.99 -6.99 -2.56
N VAL A 211 -9.04 -5.84 -3.21
CA VAL A 211 -9.55 -5.68 -4.57
C VAL A 211 -8.43 -5.25 -5.49
N ALA A 212 -8.37 -5.86 -6.66
CA ALA A 212 -7.43 -5.52 -7.72
C ALA A 212 -8.08 -5.48 -9.09
N SER A 213 -7.40 -4.87 -10.05
CA SER A 213 -7.65 -5.02 -11.48
C SER A 213 -6.53 -5.81 -12.15
N ARG A 214 -6.85 -6.56 -13.19
CA ARG A 214 -5.88 -7.29 -14.02
C ARG A 214 -5.94 -6.83 -15.45
N ASP A 215 -4.80 -6.39 -15.98
CA ASP A 215 -4.71 -5.99 -17.39
C ASP A 215 -4.55 -7.20 -18.34
N THR A 216 -4.59 -6.92 -19.64
CA THR A 216 -4.45 -7.91 -20.72
C THR A 216 -3.08 -8.59 -20.74
N ASN A 217 -2.06 -7.99 -20.13
CA ASN A 217 -0.71 -8.55 -20.00
C ASN A 217 -0.55 -9.38 -18.71
N GLY A 218 -1.60 -9.50 -17.89
CA GLY A 218 -1.64 -10.28 -16.66
C GLY A 218 -1.01 -9.58 -15.45
N TYR A 219 -0.80 -8.25 -15.50
CA TYR A 219 -0.38 -7.48 -14.34
C TYR A 219 -1.56 -7.09 -13.47
N TYR A 220 -1.36 -7.19 -12.16
CA TYR A 220 -2.35 -6.84 -11.15
C TYR A 220 -2.06 -5.46 -10.57
N THR A 221 -3.06 -4.61 -10.51
CA THR A 221 -3.01 -3.29 -9.86
C THR A 221 -3.91 -3.28 -8.65
N TYR A 222 -3.38 -2.89 -7.50
CA TYR A 222 -4.16 -2.78 -6.26
C TYR A 222 -5.19 -1.66 -6.36
N VAL A 223 -6.43 -1.95 -5.98
CA VAL A 223 -7.53 -0.96 -5.98
C VAL A 223 -7.86 -0.53 -4.54
N GLY A 224 -7.81 -1.44 -3.58
CA GLY A 224 -8.11 -1.13 -2.18
C GLY A 224 -8.65 -2.33 -1.42
N ARG A 225 -8.96 -2.10 -0.14
CA ARG A 225 -9.72 -3.07 0.64
C ARG A 225 -11.15 -3.15 0.13
N ALA A 226 -11.73 -4.32 0.12
CA ALA A 226 -13.13 -4.51 -0.30
C ALA A 226 -14.11 -3.68 0.53
N ASP A 227 -13.78 -3.48 1.83
CA ASP A 227 -14.54 -2.68 2.78
C ASP A 227 -14.21 -1.16 2.76
N ASP A 228 -13.11 -0.75 2.13
CA ASP A 228 -12.70 0.65 1.98
C ASP A 228 -13.12 1.24 0.61
N VAL A 229 -13.19 0.41 -0.43
CA VAL A 229 -13.67 0.83 -1.76
C VAL A 229 -15.16 1.16 -1.67
N PHE A 230 -15.54 2.33 -2.12
CA PHE A 230 -16.92 2.82 -2.02
C PHE A 230 -17.49 3.30 -3.36
N LYS A 231 -18.80 3.46 -3.42
CA LYS A 231 -19.49 4.04 -4.57
C LYS A 231 -19.76 5.54 -4.34
N ALA A 232 -19.44 6.36 -5.32
CA ALA A 232 -19.82 7.77 -5.37
C ALA A 232 -20.46 8.05 -6.74
N ALA A 233 -21.73 8.47 -6.76
CA ALA A 233 -22.49 8.70 -7.99
C ALA A 233 -22.38 7.49 -8.97
N ASP A 234 -22.60 6.27 -8.49
CA ASP A 234 -22.53 4.98 -9.22
C ASP A 234 -21.11 4.55 -9.69
N TYR A 235 -20.10 5.37 -9.46
CA TYR A 235 -18.71 4.99 -9.76
C TYR A 235 -18.04 4.35 -8.54
N ARG A 236 -17.27 3.31 -8.80
CA ARG A 236 -16.42 2.69 -7.81
C ARG A 236 -15.18 3.56 -7.59
N ILE A 237 -14.95 3.99 -6.37
CA ILE A 237 -13.84 4.86 -5.98
C ILE A 237 -12.84 4.07 -5.15
N SER A 238 -11.59 4.11 -5.59
CA SER A 238 -10.44 3.65 -4.83
C SER A 238 -9.95 4.77 -3.91
N PRO A 239 -10.02 4.64 -2.59
CA PRO A 239 -9.36 5.59 -1.68
C PRO A 239 -7.89 5.74 -1.99
N PHE A 240 -7.20 4.62 -2.22
CA PHE A 240 -5.77 4.58 -2.49
C PHE A 240 -5.37 5.39 -3.73
N GLU A 241 -6.12 5.29 -4.84
CA GLU A 241 -5.85 6.07 -6.05
C GLU A 241 -5.85 7.57 -5.77
N LEU A 242 -6.84 8.03 -4.99
CA LEU A 242 -6.96 9.44 -4.62
C LEU A 242 -5.90 9.87 -3.60
N GLU A 243 -5.58 9.02 -2.64
CA GLU A 243 -4.53 9.25 -1.65
C GLU A 243 -3.16 9.37 -2.32
N SER A 244 -2.87 8.53 -3.33
CA SER A 244 -1.63 8.59 -4.10
C SER A 244 -1.47 9.94 -4.80
N ILE A 245 -2.53 10.44 -5.44
CA ILE A 245 -2.52 11.76 -6.09
C ILE A 245 -2.37 12.88 -5.06
N LEU A 246 -3.07 12.79 -3.92
CA LEU A 246 -2.95 13.79 -2.87
C LEU A 246 -1.52 13.93 -2.34
N ILE A 247 -0.82 12.80 -2.13
CA ILE A 247 0.55 12.77 -1.60
C ILE A 247 1.58 13.36 -2.59
N GLU A 248 1.28 13.42 -3.88
CA GLU A 248 2.13 14.09 -4.88
C GLU A 248 2.19 15.62 -4.67
N HIS A 249 1.22 16.21 -3.97
CA HIS A 249 1.23 17.64 -3.70
C HIS A 249 2.17 17.97 -2.53
N ALA A 250 3.06 18.95 -2.71
CA ALA A 250 4.12 19.30 -1.76
C ALA A 250 3.62 19.66 -0.34
N SER A 251 2.37 20.13 -0.20
CA SER A 251 1.76 20.43 1.11
C SER A 251 1.25 19.21 1.86
N VAL A 252 1.18 18.03 1.22
CA VAL A 252 0.55 16.84 1.80
C VAL A 252 1.62 15.88 2.30
N ALA A 253 1.69 15.69 3.61
CA ALA A 253 2.53 14.66 4.22
C ALA A 253 1.86 13.28 4.20
N GLU A 254 0.56 13.24 4.55
CA GLU A 254 -0.25 12.02 4.55
C GLU A 254 -1.69 12.35 4.18
N ALA A 255 -2.38 11.39 3.58
CA ALA A 255 -3.79 11.53 3.24
C ALA A 255 -4.57 10.24 3.48
N ALA A 256 -5.83 10.38 3.85
CA ALA A 256 -6.80 9.30 3.92
C ALA A 256 -8.12 9.73 3.25
N VAL A 257 -8.62 8.92 2.33
CA VAL A 257 -9.87 9.20 1.63
C VAL A 257 -10.97 8.26 2.11
N VAL A 258 -12.12 8.84 2.46
CA VAL A 258 -13.30 8.09 2.90
C VAL A 258 -14.55 8.61 2.21
N PRO A 259 -15.65 7.81 2.12
CA PRO A 259 -16.94 8.32 1.68
C PRO A 259 -17.52 9.26 2.72
N ALA A 260 -17.86 10.49 2.33
CA ALA A 260 -18.65 11.40 3.11
C ALA A 260 -20.09 11.42 2.57
N PRO A 261 -21.12 11.22 3.40
CA PRO A 261 -22.52 11.23 2.95
C PRO A 261 -22.89 12.54 2.24
N ASP A 262 -23.61 12.43 1.14
CA ASP A 262 -24.04 13.54 0.30
C ASP A 262 -25.49 13.39 -0.13
N LYS A 263 -26.26 14.50 -0.08
CA LYS A 263 -27.70 14.49 -0.36
C LYS A 263 -28.05 14.15 -1.82
N MET A 264 -27.18 14.51 -2.76
CA MET A 264 -27.43 14.32 -4.20
C MET A 264 -26.74 13.09 -4.78
N ARG A 265 -25.59 12.68 -4.21
CA ARG A 265 -24.69 11.66 -4.79
C ARG A 265 -24.53 10.44 -3.92
N THR A 266 -25.38 10.27 -2.89
CA THR A 266 -25.25 9.24 -1.86
C THR A 266 -23.97 9.43 -1.03
N SER A 267 -22.81 9.50 -1.67
CA SER A 267 -21.54 9.86 -1.04
C SER A 267 -20.63 10.62 -2.00
N VAL A 268 -19.68 11.33 -1.45
CA VAL A 268 -18.59 12.01 -2.18
C VAL A 268 -17.24 11.67 -1.54
N PRO A 269 -16.15 11.62 -2.31
CA PRO A 269 -14.82 11.43 -1.75
C PRO A 269 -14.42 12.63 -0.87
N LYS A 270 -14.09 12.35 0.40
CA LYS A 270 -13.54 13.30 1.34
C LYS A 270 -12.13 12.87 1.73
N ALA A 271 -11.19 13.81 1.63
CA ALA A 271 -9.81 13.63 2.06
C ALA A 271 -9.61 14.24 3.45
N TYR A 272 -9.05 13.45 4.37
CA TYR A 272 -8.38 13.93 5.56
C TYR A 272 -6.90 14.03 5.26
N VAL A 273 -6.30 15.19 5.52
CA VAL A 273 -4.94 15.51 5.10
C VAL A 273 -4.11 15.99 6.29
N THR A 274 -2.99 15.32 6.51
CA THR A 274 -1.93 15.83 7.39
C THR A 274 -0.96 16.65 6.55
N LEU A 275 -0.77 17.91 6.91
CA LEU A 275 0.10 18.82 6.16
C LEU A 275 1.58 18.56 6.42
N ALA A 276 2.40 18.81 5.41
CA ALA A 276 3.84 18.87 5.54
C ALA A 276 4.28 20.10 6.34
N LEU A 277 5.47 20.04 6.94
CA LEU A 277 6.02 21.14 7.73
C LEU A 277 6.12 22.41 6.88
N GLY A 278 5.70 23.54 7.48
CA GLY A 278 5.74 24.86 6.84
C GLY A 278 4.47 25.23 6.07
N TRP A 279 3.47 24.36 5.98
CA TRP A 279 2.19 24.65 5.34
C TRP A 279 1.09 24.95 6.37
N ALA A 280 0.21 25.89 6.03
CA ALA A 280 -0.90 26.30 6.89
C ALA A 280 -2.19 25.55 6.51
N ALA A 281 -3.01 25.25 7.53
CA ALA A 281 -4.34 24.65 7.36
C ALA A 281 -5.37 25.71 6.98
N ASP A 282 -5.23 26.30 5.80
CA ASP A 282 -6.03 27.43 5.35
C ASP A 282 -6.71 27.20 3.99
N ARG A 283 -7.47 28.18 3.56
CA ARG A 283 -8.21 28.16 2.30
C ARG A 283 -7.30 28.08 1.07
N GLU A 284 -6.14 28.73 1.12
CA GLU A 284 -5.21 28.80 -0.01
C GLU A 284 -4.58 27.42 -0.26
N THR A 285 -4.12 26.77 0.80
CA THR A 285 -3.60 25.40 0.75
C THR A 285 -4.67 24.41 0.27
N ALA A 286 -5.92 24.52 0.76
CA ALA A 286 -7.02 23.67 0.30
C ALA A 286 -7.32 23.87 -1.20
N LEU A 287 -7.31 25.11 -1.69
CA LEU A 287 -7.51 25.42 -3.11
C LEU A 287 -6.40 24.81 -3.98
N ALA A 288 -5.14 24.92 -3.55
CA ALA A 288 -4.01 24.34 -4.27
C ALA A 288 -4.15 22.81 -4.38
N ILE A 289 -4.52 22.14 -3.29
CA ILE A 289 -4.75 20.68 -3.28
C ILE A 289 -5.92 20.32 -4.20
N PHE A 290 -7.05 21.06 -4.16
CA PHE A 290 -8.18 20.81 -5.08
C PHE A 290 -7.77 20.94 -6.55
N ARG A 291 -6.97 21.95 -6.91
CA ARG A 291 -6.43 22.13 -8.28
C ARG A 291 -5.57 20.96 -8.69
N HIS A 292 -4.67 20.55 -7.82
CA HIS A 292 -3.79 19.39 -8.06
C HIS A 292 -4.60 18.10 -8.31
N VAL A 293 -5.53 17.76 -7.42
CA VAL A 293 -6.39 16.58 -7.59
C VAL A 293 -7.22 16.66 -8.87
N ARG A 294 -7.71 17.85 -9.24
CA ARG A 294 -8.49 18.05 -10.48
C ARG A 294 -7.67 17.83 -11.74
N ALA A 295 -6.39 18.18 -11.71
CA ALA A 295 -5.47 17.94 -12.83
C ALA A 295 -5.15 16.45 -13.01
N GLY A 296 -5.04 15.70 -11.91
CA GLY A 296 -4.67 14.28 -11.90
C GLY A 296 -5.83 13.29 -11.97
N THR A 297 -7.12 13.74 -11.87
CA THR A 297 -8.27 12.83 -11.77
C THR A 297 -9.41 13.15 -12.74
N ALA A 298 -10.09 12.08 -13.17
CA ALA A 298 -11.34 12.23 -13.89
C ALA A 298 -12.42 12.91 -13.02
N PRO A 299 -13.34 13.70 -13.59
CA PRO A 299 -14.33 14.50 -12.83
C PRO A 299 -15.18 13.70 -11.84
N TYR A 300 -15.49 12.45 -12.11
CA TYR A 300 -16.31 11.60 -11.25
C TYR A 300 -15.55 11.03 -10.04
N LYS A 301 -14.20 10.97 -10.09
CA LYS A 301 -13.34 10.47 -9.00
C LYS A 301 -12.85 11.56 -8.04
N ARG A 302 -13.04 12.83 -8.35
CA ARG A 302 -12.42 13.95 -7.62
C ARG A 302 -12.81 13.99 -6.16
N VAL A 303 -11.82 14.29 -5.32
CA VAL A 303 -12.05 14.71 -3.93
C VAL A 303 -12.94 15.95 -3.92
N ARG A 304 -14.00 15.93 -3.12
CA ARG A 304 -14.99 17.02 -3.01
C ARG A 304 -14.90 17.78 -1.69
N ARG A 305 -14.25 17.17 -0.69
CA ARG A 305 -14.09 17.76 0.64
C ARG A 305 -12.69 17.48 1.14
N ILE A 306 -12.09 18.46 1.80
CA ILE A 306 -10.77 18.36 2.43
C ILE A 306 -10.91 18.81 3.87
N GLU A 307 -10.37 18.04 4.80
CA GLU A 307 -10.22 18.41 6.21
C GLU A 307 -8.77 18.21 6.61
N PHE A 308 -8.15 19.23 7.18
CA PHE A 308 -6.81 19.14 7.71
C PHE A 308 -6.86 18.56 9.12
N ALA A 309 -6.24 17.41 9.31
CA ALA A 309 -6.24 16.68 10.58
C ALA A 309 -5.06 15.72 10.72
N GLU A 310 -4.75 15.34 11.94
CA GLU A 310 -3.93 14.17 12.20
C GLU A 310 -4.74 12.90 11.92
N LEU A 311 -4.12 11.93 11.25
CA LEU A 311 -4.80 10.69 10.88
C LEU A 311 -4.74 9.67 12.02
N PRO A 312 -5.88 9.04 12.39
CA PRO A 312 -5.89 7.97 13.38
C PRO A 312 -5.13 6.76 12.83
N LYS A 313 -4.23 6.23 13.65
CA LYS A 313 -3.36 5.11 13.26
C LYS A 313 -3.43 3.97 14.24
N THR A 314 -3.21 2.76 13.75
CA THR A 314 -2.91 1.60 14.58
C THR A 314 -1.52 1.76 15.19
N ILE A 315 -1.20 0.94 16.19
CA ILE A 315 0.17 0.84 16.77
C ILE A 315 1.22 0.61 15.66
N SER A 316 0.80 0.04 14.55
CA SER A 316 1.61 -0.26 13.38
C SER A 316 1.80 0.87 12.38
N GLY A 317 1.17 2.00 12.61
CA GLY A 317 1.19 3.14 11.70
C GLY A 317 0.17 3.06 10.54
N LYS A 318 -0.65 2.01 10.46
CA LYS A 318 -1.71 1.94 9.43
C LYS A 318 -2.87 2.87 9.77
N ILE A 319 -3.35 3.62 8.78
CA ILE A 319 -4.48 4.54 8.92
C ILE A 319 -5.77 3.77 9.21
N ARG A 320 -6.50 4.19 10.25
CA ARG A 320 -7.77 3.60 10.68
C ARG A 320 -8.95 4.27 9.99
N ARG A 321 -9.15 3.98 8.71
CA ARG A 321 -10.24 4.59 7.90
C ARG A 321 -11.63 4.30 8.46
N VAL A 322 -11.80 3.21 9.20
CA VAL A 322 -13.07 2.90 9.88
C VAL A 322 -13.49 3.98 10.87
N GLU A 323 -12.55 4.60 11.59
CA GLU A 323 -12.83 5.71 12.51
C GLU A 323 -13.24 6.96 11.75
N LEU A 324 -12.53 7.29 10.68
CA LEU A 324 -12.85 8.44 9.83
C LEU A 324 -14.25 8.29 9.20
N ARG A 325 -14.59 7.08 8.70
CA ARG A 325 -15.95 6.78 8.20
C ARG A 325 -17.01 6.93 9.30
N GLY A 326 -16.70 6.46 10.50
CA GLY A 326 -17.58 6.62 11.67
C GLY A 326 -17.87 8.09 11.98
N THR A 327 -16.84 8.93 11.96
CA THR A 327 -16.95 10.37 12.14
C THR A 327 -17.86 11.02 11.08
N GLU A 328 -17.68 10.67 9.80
CA GLU A 328 -18.54 11.21 8.73
C GLU A 328 -20.00 10.77 8.85
N MET A 329 -20.24 9.53 9.23
CA MET A 329 -21.60 9.03 9.47
C MET A 329 -22.27 9.73 10.67
N GLN A 330 -21.52 10.02 11.72
CA GLN A 330 -22.01 10.75 12.89
C GLN A 330 -22.34 12.20 12.52
N ARG A 331 -21.44 12.90 11.82
CA ARG A 331 -21.66 14.28 11.33
C ARG A 331 -22.86 14.38 10.40
N ALA A 332 -23.05 13.40 9.53
CA ALA A 332 -24.22 13.37 8.65
C ALA A 332 -25.55 13.24 9.43
N ARG A 333 -25.54 12.52 10.57
CA ARG A 333 -26.72 12.39 11.44
C ARG A 333 -26.99 13.62 12.29
N SER A 334 -25.92 14.26 12.82
CA SER A 334 -26.04 15.49 13.64
C SER A 334 -26.28 16.75 12.79
N GLY A 335 -25.99 16.71 11.49
CA GLY A 335 -26.01 17.87 10.60
C GLY A 335 -24.80 18.79 10.74
N GLU A 336 -23.77 18.37 11.47
CA GLU A 336 -22.52 19.12 11.66
C GLU A 336 -21.66 19.04 10.40
N ARG A 337 -21.08 20.17 10.02
CA ARG A 337 -20.19 20.25 8.85
C ARG A 337 -18.75 19.85 9.18
N GLY A 338 -18.26 20.09 10.40
CA GLY A 338 -16.85 20.00 10.75
C GLY A 338 -16.00 21.14 10.16
N GLU A 339 -14.69 21.07 10.39
CA GLU A 339 -13.71 22.06 9.87
C GLU A 339 -13.22 21.66 8.47
N GLU A 340 -14.14 21.46 7.54
CA GLU A 340 -13.84 21.02 6.18
C GLU A 340 -13.98 22.13 5.14
N PHE A 341 -13.13 22.11 4.14
CA PHE A 341 -13.25 22.86 2.90
C PHE A 341 -13.99 22.01 1.87
N ARG A 342 -14.98 22.58 1.19
CA ARG A 342 -15.73 21.91 0.14
C ARG A 342 -15.39 22.51 -1.22
N GLU A 343 -15.31 21.69 -2.26
CA GLU A 343 -15.05 22.17 -3.63
C GLU A 343 -16.02 23.29 -4.04
N GLU A 344 -17.26 23.24 -3.57
CA GLU A 344 -18.28 24.24 -3.84
C GLU A 344 -18.03 25.62 -3.19
N ASP A 345 -17.17 25.67 -2.15
CA ASP A 345 -16.78 26.91 -1.46
C ASP A 345 -15.73 27.71 -2.28
N PHE A 346 -15.27 27.18 -3.43
CA PHE A 346 -14.24 27.76 -4.28
C PHE A 346 -14.77 28.12 -5.66
N PRO A 347 -15.29 29.37 -5.86
CA PRO A 347 -15.75 29.82 -7.17
C PRO A 347 -14.68 29.73 -8.26
N GLU A 348 -13.41 29.92 -7.90
CA GLU A 348 -12.24 29.85 -8.78
C GLU A 348 -12.15 28.51 -9.52
N LEU A 349 -12.54 27.42 -8.87
CA LEU A 349 -12.56 26.09 -9.48
C LEU A 349 -13.68 25.90 -10.53
N ARG A 350 -14.65 26.80 -10.61
CA ARG A 350 -15.70 26.78 -11.63
C ARG A 350 -15.29 27.51 -12.91
N GLU A 351 -14.51 28.58 -12.77
CA GLU A 351 -14.06 29.42 -13.89
C GLU A 351 -13.00 28.70 -14.74
N GLU A 352 -12.19 27.83 -14.15
CA GLU A 352 -11.20 26.99 -14.82
C GLU A 352 -11.81 25.90 -15.72
N ARG A 353 -13.14 25.79 -15.82
CA ARG A 353 -13.88 24.86 -16.68
C ARG A 353 -14.23 25.45 -18.06
N ARG A 354 -13.92 26.72 -18.31
CA ARG A 354 -14.15 27.40 -19.59
C ARG A 354 -12.86 27.58 -20.36
#